data_ec43819f633cb7ddca5a11234bf1b094
#
_entry.id   ec43819f633cb7ddca5a11234bf1b094
#
_cell.length_a   1.000
_cell.length_b   1.000
_cell.length_c   1.000
_cell.angle_alpha   90.00
_cell.angle_beta   90.00
_cell.angle_gamma   90.00
#
_symmetry.space_group_name_H-M   'P 1'
#
loop_
_entity.id
_entity.type
_entity.pdbx_description
1 polymer ?
#
loop_
_entity_poly.entity_id
_entity_poly.type
_entity_poly.pdbx_seq_one_letter_code
_entity_poly.pdbx_strand_id
1 'polypeptide(L)'
;MLVFPALKKGEICLEYLIEYGMFLAKAGTIVVAVIIVLSVIAVTGQKNKKPGKKGSIKATRLNDHIEEMRDTLREKVLDKDYLKLVYKKERKESKAERKEKKQQLKKGQAEEVDSEETRKKRFYVLNFKGNIGAEAISSLREEITAVLSIADPRDEVLVRLESPGGMVNAYGLASSQLLRIKNEKIPLTICVDKVAASGGYMMACLADKLVAAPFALIGSIGVIVQLPNFSKVLKKYDVDYEMISAGEFKRTLTTFGEITQKGRDKVQEDVETIHGIFKAWVKDHRPSVEIDKIATGEVWVGTQAKERYMVDEIRTSDECINDACDNAEVYEVEYVFKKSIQDRLGRVLESTADKLFSKWFERSTDDKYQ
;
A
#
# COMPACT_ATOMS: atom_id res chain seq x y z
N MET A 1 -42.45 17.15 73.47
CA MET A 1 -42.41 15.79 72.98
C MET A 1 -42.35 15.89 71.45
N LEU A 2 -41.14 15.94 70.88
CA LEU A 2 -40.89 16.06 69.44
C LEU A 2 -40.78 14.66 68.84
N VAL A 3 -41.75 14.28 68.03
CA VAL A 3 -41.76 13.01 67.29
C VAL A 3 -40.95 13.21 66.00
N PHE A 4 -39.75 12.59 65.94
CA PHE A 4 -39.04 12.49 64.67
C PHE A 4 -39.62 11.33 63.87
N PRO A 5 -39.98 11.51 62.59
CA PRO A 5 -40.39 10.39 61.74
C PRO A 5 -39.16 9.50 61.40
N ALA A 6 -39.28 8.20 61.68
CA ALA A 6 -38.30 7.19 61.29
C ALA A 6 -38.34 7.03 59.77
N LEU A 7 -37.42 7.68 59.11
CA LEU A 7 -37.14 7.46 57.65
C LEU A 7 -36.62 6.04 57.45
N LYS A 8 -37.31 5.26 56.61
CA LYS A 8 -36.95 3.87 56.28
C LYS A 8 -35.58 3.85 55.60
N LYS A 9 -34.64 3.11 56.18
CA LYS A 9 -33.24 2.92 55.68
C LYS A 9 -33.16 2.57 54.16
N GLY A 10 -34.20 2.01 53.57
CA GLY A 10 -34.28 1.63 52.16
C GLY A 10 -34.44 2.81 51.19
N GLU A 11 -35.15 3.87 51.57
CA GLU A 11 -35.39 5.04 50.71
C GLU A 11 -34.14 5.90 50.57
N ILE A 12 -33.35 6.03 51.63
CA ILE A 12 -32.09 6.77 51.64
C ILE A 12 -31.06 6.09 50.71
N CYS A 13 -30.98 4.73 50.72
CA CYS A 13 -30.07 3.98 49.87
C CYS A 13 -30.43 4.11 48.37
N LEU A 14 -31.71 4.15 48.04
CA LEU A 14 -32.17 4.31 46.67
C LEU A 14 -31.88 5.71 46.13
N GLU A 15 -32.02 6.75 46.96
CA GLU A 15 -31.74 8.13 46.59
C GLU A 15 -30.26 8.36 46.27
N TYR A 16 -29.33 7.81 47.10
CA TYR A 16 -27.91 7.81 46.84
C TYR A 16 -27.52 7.02 45.58
N LEU A 17 -28.19 5.92 45.29
CA LEU A 17 -27.96 5.14 44.06
C LEU A 17 -28.39 5.91 42.81
N ILE A 18 -29.50 6.63 42.87
CA ILE A 18 -29.98 7.48 41.78
C ILE A 18 -29.06 8.68 41.55
N GLU A 19 -28.63 9.37 42.63
CA GLU A 19 -27.66 10.46 42.54
C GLU A 19 -26.33 10.02 41.96
N TYR A 20 -25.81 8.87 42.40
CA TYR A 20 -24.58 8.30 41.88
C TYR A 20 -24.73 7.86 40.41
N GLY A 21 -25.87 7.31 40.04
CA GLY A 21 -26.21 6.97 38.65
C GLY A 21 -26.28 8.21 37.74
N MET A 22 -26.89 9.29 38.23
CA MET A 22 -26.94 10.59 37.51
C MET A 22 -25.55 11.24 37.41
N PHE A 23 -24.71 11.12 38.45
CA PHE A 23 -23.32 11.61 38.39
C PHE A 23 -22.51 10.83 37.36
N LEU A 24 -22.61 9.51 37.33
CA LEU A 24 -21.94 8.66 36.31
C LEU A 24 -22.43 8.99 34.89
N ALA A 25 -23.73 9.20 34.72
CA ALA A 25 -24.29 9.57 33.41
C ALA A 25 -23.77 10.94 32.94
N LYS A 26 -23.68 11.93 33.81
CA LYS A 26 -23.11 13.27 33.53
C LYS A 26 -21.61 13.16 33.23
N ALA A 27 -20.85 12.41 34.03
CA ALA A 27 -19.43 12.18 33.79
C ALA A 27 -19.20 11.48 32.45
N GLY A 28 -20.01 10.45 32.12
CA GLY A 28 -19.95 9.75 30.84
C GLY A 28 -20.24 10.68 29.64
N THR A 29 -21.24 11.53 29.74
CA THR A 29 -21.55 12.52 28.68
C THR A 29 -20.43 13.55 28.48
N ILE A 30 -19.80 13.99 29.53
CA ILE A 30 -18.64 14.92 29.43
C ILE A 30 -17.44 14.21 28.76
N VAL A 31 -17.16 12.96 29.12
CA VAL A 31 -16.08 12.18 28.51
C VAL A 31 -16.35 11.98 27.01
N VAL A 32 -17.57 11.62 26.64
CA VAL A 32 -17.97 11.47 25.22
C VAL A 32 -17.86 12.79 24.47
N ALA A 33 -18.30 13.91 25.05
CA ALA A 33 -18.18 15.23 24.46
C ALA A 33 -16.69 15.63 24.25
N VAL A 34 -15.83 15.34 25.21
CA VAL A 34 -14.38 15.58 25.10
C VAL A 34 -13.76 14.70 24.00
N ILE A 35 -14.13 13.44 23.92
CA ILE A 35 -13.68 12.54 22.83
C ILE A 35 -14.12 13.06 21.47
N ILE A 36 -15.36 13.52 21.32
CA ILE A 36 -15.87 14.11 20.06
C ILE A 36 -15.08 15.37 19.71
N VAL A 37 -14.87 16.27 20.65
CA VAL A 37 -14.09 17.51 20.43
C VAL A 37 -12.64 17.20 20.04
N LEU A 38 -12.00 16.26 20.73
CA LEU A 38 -10.64 15.84 20.41
C LEU A 38 -10.59 15.15 19.02
N SER A 39 -11.59 14.36 18.68
CA SER A 39 -11.71 13.75 17.36
C SER A 39 -11.90 14.77 16.25
N VAL A 40 -12.74 15.79 16.46
CA VAL A 40 -12.93 16.91 15.52
C VAL A 40 -11.64 17.73 15.37
N ILE A 41 -10.92 17.99 16.44
CA ILE A 41 -9.62 18.68 16.40
C ILE A 41 -8.59 17.85 15.66
N ALA A 42 -8.55 16.53 15.87
CA ALA A 42 -7.65 15.61 15.16
C ALA A 42 -7.94 15.58 13.65
N VAL A 43 -9.23 15.49 13.26
CA VAL A 43 -9.67 15.47 11.85
C VAL A 43 -9.44 16.83 11.18
N THR A 44 -9.71 17.95 11.86
CA THR A 44 -9.48 19.29 11.31
C THR A 44 -7.99 19.62 11.23
N GLY A 45 -7.18 19.14 12.17
CA GLY A 45 -5.73 19.24 12.13
C GLY A 45 -5.10 18.47 10.96
N GLN A 46 -5.73 17.40 10.49
CA GLN A 46 -5.30 16.69 9.28
C GLN A 46 -5.54 17.48 7.99
N LYS A 47 -6.61 18.27 7.91
CA LYS A 47 -6.91 19.11 6.72
C LYS A 47 -5.92 20.27 6.51
N ASN A 48 -5.22 20.71 7.55
CA ASN A 48 -4.23 21.78 7.50
C ASN A 48 -2.78 21.26 7.46
N LYS A 49 -2.52 20.05 6.98
CA LYS A 49 -1.14 19.62 6.69
C LYS A 49 -0.60 20.52 5.58
N LYS A 50 0.19 21.52 5.97
CA LYS A 50 1.02 22.29 5.04
C LYS A 50 1.84 21.28 4.23
N PRO A 51 1.86 21.38 2.88
CA PRO A 51 2.76 20.59 2.07
C PRO A 51 4.19 21.05 2.40
N GLY A 52 4.93 20.26 3.19
CA GLY A 52 6.26 20.72 3.59
C GLY A 52 7.07 19.82 4.53
N LYS A 53 6.57 18.72 5.02
CA LYS A 53 7.43 17.76 5.71
C LYS A 53 8.10 16.89 4.65
N LYS A 54 9.27 17.33 4.18
CA LYS A 54 10.15 16.52 3.34
C LYS A 54 10.45 15.22 4.09
N GLY A 55 10.11 14.09 3.49
CA GLY A 55 10.57 12.78 3.91
C GLY A 55 12.07 12.63 3.61
N SER A 56 12.58 11.46 3.84
CA SER A 56 13.94 11.07 3.46
C SER A 56 13.92 9.69 2.84
N ILE A 57 14.79 9.47 1.87
CA ILE A 57 15.06 8.14 1.33
C ILE A 57 15.80 7.33 2.40
N LYS A 58 15.33 6.13 2.63
CA LYS A 58 15.98 5.08 3.41
C LYS A 58 16.31 3.95 2.46
N ALA A 59 17.58 3.59 2.35
CA ALA A 59 18.04 2.42 1.62
C ALA A 59 18.53 1.37 2.63
N THR A 60 18.00 0.14 2.52
CA THR A 60 18.37 -0.99 3.37
C THR A 60 18.93 -2.11 2.51
N ARG A 61 20.14 -2.60 2.81
CA ARG A 61 20.75 -3.70 2.08
C ARG A 61 20.14 -5.02 2.53
N LEU A 62 19.38 -5.69 1.64
CA LEU A 62 18.68 -6.92 1.96
C LEU A 62 19.60 -8.13 2.11
N ASN A 63 20.75 -8.13 1.42
CA ASN A 63 21.77 -9.17 1.61
C ASN A 63 22.17 -9.32 3.07
N ASP A 64 22.41 -8.20 3.77
CA ASP A 64 22.82 -8.21 5.19
C ASP A 64 21.72 -8.80 6.09
N HIS A 65 20.47 -8.47 5.79
CA HIS A 65 19.31 -9.01 6.53
C HIS A 65 19.17 -10.53 6.36
N ILE A 66 19.37 -11.04 5.14
CA ILE A 66 19.30 -12.48 4.84
C ILE A 66 20.49 -13.21 5.50
N GLU A 67 21.69 -12.61 5.48
CA GLU A 67 22.87 -13.16 6.17
C GLU A 67 22.64 -13.25 7.69
N GLU A 68 22.09 -12.21 8.31
CA GLU A 68 21.78 -12.18 9.75
C GLU A 68 20.76 -13.27 10.14
N MET A 69 19.70 -13.44 9.34
CA MET A 69 18.73 -14.51 9.55
C MET A 69 19.37 -15.90 9.42
N ARG A 70 20.20 -16.09 8.40
CA ARG A 70 20.94 -17.34 8.15
C ARG A 70 21.86 -17.68 9.30
N ASP A 71 22.62 -16.71 9.78
CA ASP A 71 23.56 -16.91 10.88
C ASP A 71 22.85 -17.20 12.19
N THR A 72 21.75 -16.51 12.48
CA THR A 72 20.90 -16.78 13.65
C THR A 72 20.38 -18.22 13.64
N LEU A 73 19.95 -18.73 12.49
CA LEU A 73 19.51 -20.12 12.37
C LEU A 73 20.67 -21.11 12.50
N ARG A 74 21.82 -20.82 11.85
CA ARG A 74 23.01 -21.67 11.93
C ARG A 74 23.50 -21.85 13.36
N GLU A 75 23.49 -20.78 14.17
CA GLU A 75 23.87 -20.83 15.59
C GLU A 75 22.99 -21.73 16.44
N LYS A 76 21.71 -21.89 16.05
CA LYS A 76 20.75 -22.73 16.77
C LYS A 76 20.68 -24.17 16.29
N VAL A 77 20.93 -24.41 15.01
CA VAL A 77 20.70 -25.69 14.33
C VAL A 77 22.00 -26.50 14.18
N LEU A 78 23.14 -25.82 13.95
CA LEU A 78 24.40 -26.49 13.69
C LEU A 78 25.19 -26.75 14.97
N ASP A 79 25.97 -27.85 14.96
CA ASP A 79 26.92 -28.14 16.02
C ASP A 79 27.98 -27.04 16.12
N LYS A 80 28.39 -26.71 17.35
CA LYS A 80 29.33 -25.60 17.62
C LYS A 80 30.69 -25.76 16.92
N ASP A 81 31.18 -26.99 16.75
CA ASP A 81 32.47 -27.20 16.13
C ASP A 81 32.35 -27.13 14.60
N TYR A 82 31.26 -27.60 14.03
CA TYR A 82 30.96 -27.40 12.61
C TYR A 82 30.77 -25.92 12.28
N LEU A 83 30.08 -25.17 13.12
CA LEU A 83 29.88 -23.73 12.95
C LEU A 83 31.20 -22.95 12.93
N LYS A 84 32.14 -23.29 13.80
CA LYS A 84 33.52 -22.71 13.78
C LYS A 84 34.24 -22.96 12.47
N LEU A 85 34.07 -24.16 11.88
CA LEU A 85 34.70 -24.48 10.60
C LEU A 85 34.09 -23.65 9.45
N VAL A 86 32.74 -23.50 9.43
CA VAL A 86 32.05 -22.67 8.44
C VAL A 86 32.55 -21.23 8.51
N TYR A 87 32.47 -20.59 9.68
CA TYR A 87 32.95 -19.21 9.85
C TYR A 87 34.41 -19.02 9.55
N LYS A 88 35.27 -20.01 9.84
CA LYS A 88 36.70 -19.95 9.51
C LYS A 88 36.92 -20.00 8.01
N LYS A 89 36.10 -20.75 7.26
CA LYS A 89 36.15 -20.83 5.81
C LYS A 89 35.71 -19.50 5.17
N GLU A 90 34.52 -19.01 5.56
CA GLU A 90 33.96 -17.73 5.06
C GLU A 90 34.87 -16.54 5.35
N ARG A 91 35.50 -16.50 6.55
CA ARG A 91 36.46 -15.47 6.91
C ARG A 91 37.74 -15.53 6.10
N LYS A 92 38.18 -16.72 5.65
CA LYS A 92 39.33 -16.86 4.76
C LYS A 92 39.01 -16.35 3.35
N GLU A 93 37.84 -16.71 2.84
CA GLU A 93 37.37 -16.29 1.52
C GLU A 93 37.21 -14.77 1.46
N SER A 94 36.51 -14.16 2.43
CA SER A 94 36.33 -12.70 2.49
C SER A 94 37.63 -11.93 2.67
N LYS A 95 38.62 -12.50 3.39
CA LYS A 95 39.96 -11.91 3.49
C LYS A 95 40.76 -12.02 2.20
N ALA A 96 40.58 -13.09 1.44
CA ALA A 96 41.22 -13.26 0.14
C ALA A 96 40.70 -12.23 -0.87
N GLU A 97 39.35 -12.10 -0.97
CA GLU A 97 38.71 -11.10 -1.83
C GLU A 97 39.11 -9.66 -1.47
N ARG A 98 39.11 -9.33 -0.16
CA ARG A 98 39.57 -7.99 0.28
C ARG A 98 41.02 -7.72 -0.04
N LYS A 99 41.87 -8.76 -0.04
CA LYS A 99 43.27 -8.64 -0.35
C LYS A 99 43.53 -8.45 -1.84
N GLU A 100 42.80 -9.16 -2.66
CA GLU A 100 42.77 -8.97 -4.11
C GLU A 100 42.29 -7.56 -4.49
N LYS A 101 41.17 -7.12 -3.97
CA LYS A 101 40.65 -5.78 -4.18
C LYS A 101 41.65 -4.69 -3.75
N LYS A 102 42.32 -4.86 -2.60
CA LYS A 102 43.38 -3.94 -2.14
C LYS A 102 44.63 -3.97 -3.01
N GLN A 103 44.99 -5.12 -3.59
CA GLN A 103 46.14 -5.21 -4.49
C GLN A 103 45.85 -4.55 -5.84
N GLN A 104 44.66 -4.70 -6.36
CA GLN A 104 44.18 -4.04 -7.58
C GLN A 104 44.17 -2.51 -7.40
N LEU A 105 43.66 -2.02 -6.28
CA LEU A 105 43.69 -0.59 -5.92
C LEU A 105 45.09 -0.02 -5.77
N LYS A 106 46.07 -0.81 -5.27
CA LYS A 106 47.48 -0.36 -5.09
C LYS A 106 48.29 -0.36 -6.37
N LYS A 107 47.90 -1.11 -7.39
CA LYS A 107 48.65 -1.20 -8.68
C LYS A 107 48.35 -0.03 -9.64
N GLY A 108 47.72 1.03 -9.19
CA GLY A 108 47.44 2.20 -10.01
C GLY A 108 46.28 2.01 -11.00
N GLN A 109 45.63 0.88 -10.97
CA GLN A 109 44.38 0.57 -11.72
C GLN A 109 43.13 1.06 -10.96
N ALA A 110 43.28 2.09 -10.12
CA ALA A 110 42.19 2.66 -9.36
C ALA A 110 41.06 3.24 -10.26
N GLU A 111 41.46 3.74 -11.43
CA GLU A 111 40.47 4.22 -12.43
C GLU A 111 39.76 3.07 -13.16
N GLU A 112 40.37 1.86 -13.25
CA GLU A 112 39.73 0.67 -13.82
C GLU A 112 38.95 -0.15 -12.79
N VAL A 113 39.28 -0.08 -11.50
CA VAL A 113 38.60 -0.86 -10.43
C VAL A 113 37.38 -0.15 -9.90
N ASP A 114 37.32 1.17 -10.04
CA ASP A 114 36.12 1.99 -9.74
C ASP A 114 35.43 2.46 -11.04
N SER A 115 35.90 1.93 -12.20
CA SER A 115 35.16 2.10 -13.45
C SER A 115 33.80 1.45 -13.27
N GLU A 116 32.78 2.15 -13.69
CA GLU A 116 31.40 1.66 -13.67
C GLU A 116 31.26 0.25 -14.28
N GLU A 117 32.20 -0.18 -15.13
CA GLU A 117 32.22 -1.49 -15.79
C GLU A 117 32.51 -2.68 -14.84
N THR A 118 33.18 -2.49 -13.70
CA THR A 118 33.60 -3.59 -12.78
C THR A 118 32.74 -3.69 -11.52
N ARG A 119 31.83 -2.73 -11.30
CA ARG A 119 30.97 -2.78 -10.12
C ARG A 119 29.96 -3.94 -10.20
N LYS A 120 29.62 -4.51 -9.05
CA LYS A 120 28.54 -5.52 -8.96
C LYS A 120 27.21 -4.91 -9.42
N LYS A 121 26.41 -5.70 -10.11
CA LYS A 121 25.01 -5.36 -10.45
C LYS A 121 24.26 -4.97 -9.17
N ARG A 122 23.50 -3.89 -9.22
CA ARG A 122 22.59 -3.48 -8.14
C ARG A 122 21.17 -3.82 -8.49
N PHE A 123 20.41 -4.20 -7.47
CA PHE A 123 19.02 -4.56 -7.58
C PHE A 123 18.22 -3.68 -6.61
N TYR A 124 17.35 -2.84 -7.12
CA TYR A 124 16.59 -1.91 -6.30
C TYR A 124 15.16 -2.43 -6.11
N VAL A 125 14.78 -2.68 -4.87
CA VAL A 125 13.43 -3.17 -4.51
C VAL A 125 12.59 -1.99 -4.04
N LEU A 126 11.46 -1.76 -4.71
CA LEU A 126 10.45 -0.78 -4.37
C LEU A 126 9.17 -1.48 -3.94
N ASN A 127 8.45 -0.90 -2.99
CA ASN A 127 7.18 -1.44 -2.52
C ASN A 127 6.04 -0.50 -2.90
N PHE A 128 5.05 -0.99 -3.63
CA PHE A 128 3.85 -0.23 -3.92
C PHE A 128 2.61 -0.95 -3.42
N LYS A 129 2.01 -0.40 -2.37
CA LYS A 129 0.71 -0.84 -1.87
C LYS A 129 -0.34 0.23 -2.17
N GLY A 130 -1.15 -0.04 -3.21
CA GLY A 130 -2.14 0.89 -3.73
C GLY A 130 -3.48 0.77 -3.03
N ASN A 131 -4.11 1.91 -2.79
CA ASN A 131 -5.53 2.05 -2.46
C ASN A 131 -6.26 2.74 -3.62
N ILE A 132 -7.56 3.04 -3.46
CA ILE A 132 -8.39 3.66 -4.51
C ILE A 132 -7.78 4.96 -5.06
N GLY A 133 -7.17 5.78 -4.19
CA GLY A 133 -6.52 7.04 -4.56
C GLY A 133 -5.07 6.92 -4.98
N ALA A 134 -4.48 5.71 -4.95
CA ALA A 134 -3.06 5.45 -5.18
C ALA A 134 -2.14 6.37 -4.34
N GLU A 135 -2.46 6.58 -3.06
CA GLU A 135 -1.73 7.51 -2.19
C GLU A 135 -0.23 7.22 -2.10
N ALA A 136 0.15 5.95 -2.25
CA ALA A 136 1.55 5.51 -2.29
C ALA A 136 2.36 6.12 -3.45
N ILE A 137 1.69 6.71 -4.45
CA ILE A 137 2.38 7.32 -5.60
C ILE A 137 3.28 8.49 -5.21
N SER A 138 2.94 9.20 -4.13
CA SER A 138 3.77 10.30 -3.61
C SER A 138 5.15 9.81 -3.16
N SER A 139 5.22 8.64 -2.52
CA SER A 139 6.47 7.98 -2.13
C SER A 139 7.18 7.37 -3.33
N LEU A 140 6.44 6.63 -4.18
CA LEU A 140 6.99 5.98 -5.37
C LEU A 140 7.73 6.98 -6.30
N ARG A 141 7.23 8.21 -6.45
CA ARG A 141 7.88 9.25 -7.27
C ARG A 141 9.26 9.63 -6.73
N GLU A 142 9.38 9.78 -5.41
CA GLU A 142 10.64 10.13 -4.75
C GLU A 142 11.61 8.94 -4.79
N GLU A 143 11.12 7.73 -4.57
CA GLU A 143 11.88 6.48 -4.64
C GLU A 143 12.45 6.25 -6.04
N ILE A 144 11.62 6.33 -7.08
CA ILE A 144 12.08 6.21 -8.47
C ILE A 144 13.08 7.32 -8.82
N THR A 145 12.85 8.56 -8.40
CA THR A 145 13.77 9.66 -8.65
C THR A 145 15.11 9.41 -7.98
N ALA A 146 15.12 8.89 -6.74
CA ALA A 146 16.36 8.55 -6.04
C ALA A 146 17.10 7.39 -6.74
N VAL A 147 16.40 6.34 -7.13
CA VAL A 147 17.00 5.21 -7.87
C VAL A 147 17.61 5.69 -9.18
N LEU A 148 16.85 6.42 -10.00
CA LEU A 148 17.32 6.92 -11.29
C LEU A 148 18.47 7.92 -11.22
N SER A 149 18.72 8.50 -10.04
CA SER A 149 19.88 9.40 -9.87
C SER A 149 21.22 8.66 -9.81
N ILE A 150 21.22 7.33 -9.58
CA ILE A 150 22.44 6.53 -9.40
C ILE A 150 22.43 5.19 -10.16
N ALA A 151 21.28 4.74 -10.66
CA ALA A 151 21.14 3.50 -11.40
C ALA A 151 21.56 3.67 -12.86
N ASP A 152 22.05 2.61 -13.45
CA ASP A 152 22.35 2.52 -14.88
C ASP A 152 21.73 1.24 -15.52
N PRO A 153 21.77 1.08 -16.85
CA PRO A 153 21.13 -0.06 -17.55
C PRO A 153 21.60 -1.46 -17.14
N ARG A 154 22.70 -1.60 -16.40
CA ARG A 154 23.15 -2.89 -15.84
C ARG A 154 22.42 -3.27 -14.57
N ASP A 155 21.86 -2.28 -13.88
CA ASP A 155 21.07 -2.47 -12.68
C ASP A 155 19.68 -2.99 -13.02
N GLU A 156 18.91 -3.33 -12.03
CA GLU A 156 17.55 -3.81 -12.19
C GLU A 156 16.66 -3.21 -11.09
N VAL A 157 15.42 -2.93 -11.43
CA VAL A 157 14.39 -2.50 -10.46
C VAL A 157 13.34 -3.59 -10.34
N LEU A 158 13.10 -4.03 -9.11
CA LEU A 158 11.99 -4.90 -8.76
C LEU A 158 10.94 -4.11 -7.99
N VAL A 159 9.70 -4.15 -8.43
CA VAL A 159 8.56 -3.56 -7.71
C VAL A 159 7.69 -4.67 -7.13
N ARG A 160 7.59 -4.73 -5.80
CA ARG A 160 6.55 -5.54 -5.14
C ARG A 160 5.25 -4.76 -5.20
N LEU A 161 4.33 -5.21 -6.04
CA LEU A 161 3.07 -4.55 -6.31
C LEU A 161 1.91 -5.27 -5.64
N GLU A 162 1.18 -4.56 -4.77
CA GLU A 162 -0.08 -5.00 -4.19
C GLU A 162 -1.13 -3.91 -4.42
N SER A 163 -2.08 -4.12 -5.35
CA SER A 163 -3.12 -3.13 -5.62
C SER A 163 -4.38 -3.72 -6.27
N PRO A 164 -5.56 -3.46 -5.72
CA PRO A 164 -6.84 -3.79 -6.36
C PRO A 164 -7.22 -2.80 -7.49
N GLY A 165 -6.43 -1.74 -7.72
CA GLY A 165 -6.76 -0.66 -8.62
C GLY A 165 -7.52 0.49 -7.95
N GLY A 166 -8.04 1.41 -8.76
CA GLY A 166 -8.75 2.61 -8.28
C GLY A 166 -8.91 3.66 -9.37
N MET A 167 -8.78 4.93 -9.00
CA MET A 167 -9.01 6.06 -9.90
C MET A 167 -8.03 6.06 -11.08
N VAL A 168 -8.56 6.16 -12.30
CA VAL A 168 -7.81 6.08 -13.55
C VAL A 168 -6.67 7.11 -13.62
N ASN A 169 -6.92 8.35 -13.22
CA ASN A 169 -5.92 9.42 -13.24
C ASN A 169 -4.78 9.16 -12.23
N ALA A 170 -5.06 8.57 -11.08
CA ALA A 170 -4.06 8.25 -10.07
C ALA A 170 -3.17 7.08 -10.54
N TYR A 171 -3.78 5.99 -11.03
CA TYR A 171 -3.04 4.85 -11.54
C TYR A 171 -2.34 5.12 -12.88
N GLY A 172 -2.92 5.97 -13.74
CA GLY A 172 -2.23 6.47 -14.92
C GLY A 172 -0.95 7.23 -14.57
N LEU A 173 -0.98 8.07 -13.52
CA LEU A 173 0.23 8.75 -13.03
C LEU A 173 1.23 7.74 -12.42
N ALA A 174 0.77 6.73 -11.66
CA ALA A 174 1.64 5.68 -11.11
C ALA A 174 2.34 4.89 -12.22
N SER A 175 1.60 4.50 -13.26
CA SER A 175 2.14 3.83 -14.45
C SER A 175 3.17 4.71 -15.17
N SER A 176 2.89 6.00 -15.32
CA SER A 176 3.83 6.95 -15.92
C SER A 176 5.13 7.09 -15.11
N GLN A 177 5.10 6.90 -13.79
CA GLN A 177 6.34 6.87 -13.00
C GLN A 177 7.18 5.62 -13.29
N LEU A 178 6.55 4.45 -13.43
CA LEU A 178 7.26 3.21 -13.80
C LEU A 178 7.88 3.30 -15.21
N LEU A 179 7.21 3.97 -16.15
CA LEU A 179 7.77 4.22 -17.48
C LEU A 179 9.10 5.00 -17.44
N ARG A 180 9.33 5.85 -16.44
CA ARG A 180 10.61 6.55 -16.29
C ARG A 180 11.78 5.56 -16.16
N ILE A 181 11.58 4.43 -15.47
CA ILE A 181 12.59 3.37 -15.30
C ILE A 181 12.90 2.75 -16.66
N LYS A 182 11.87 2.40 -17.44
CA LYS A 182 12.04 1.82 -18.78
C LYS A 182 12.69 2.78 -19.76
N ASN A 183 12.37 4.07 -19.69
CA ASN A 183 12.96 5.09 -20.55
C ASN A 183 14.48 5.22 -20.36
N GLU A 184 14.97 4.96 -19.13
CA GLU A 184 16.41 4.88 -18.84
C GLU A 184 17.00 3.49 -19.17
N LYS A 185 16.22 2.61 -19.82
CA LYS A 185 16.62 1.24 -20.23
C LYS A 185 17.05 0.35 -19.06
N ILE A 186 16.55 0.62 -17.86
CA ILE A 186 16.76 -0.20 -16.68
C ILE A 186 15.71 -1.31 -16.70
N PRO A 187 16.11 -2.60 -16.64
CA PRO A 187 15.16 -3.71 -16.56
C PRO A 187 14.21 -3.57 -15.38
N LEU A 188 12.91 -3.74 -15.65
CA LEU A 188 11.83 -3.62 -14.68
C LEU A 188 11.17 -4.98 -14.46
N THR A 189 11.37 -5.56 -13.28
CA THR A 189 10.64 -6.73 -12.80
C THR A 189 9.52 -6.27 -11.87
N ILE A 190 8.31 -6.77 -12.07
CA ILE A 190 7.19 -6.54 -11.15
C ILE A 190 6.73 -7.87 -10.57
N CYS A 191 6.65 -7.95 -9.25
CA CYS A 191 6.19 -9.11 -8.52
C CYS A 191 4.84 -8.82 -7.84
N VAL A 192 3.89 -9.73 -8.04
CA VAL A 192 2.54 -9.66 -7.49
C VAL A 192 2.30 -10.87 -6.62
N ASP A 193 2.38 -10.70 -5.29
CA ASP A 193 2.15 -11.80 -4.36
C ASP A 193 0.67 -12.00 -4.04
N LYS A 194 -0.15 -10.93 -4.10
CA LYS A 194 -1.56 -10.99 -3.70
C LYS A 194 -2.52 -10.47 -4.78
N VAL A 195 -2.33 -9.26 -5.26
CA VAL A 195 -3.28 -8.64 -6.19
C VAL A 195 -2.64 -7.54 -7.05
N ALA A 196 -2.89 -7.59 -8.34
CA ALA A 196 -2.70 -6.48 -9.29
C ALA A 196 -3.89 -6.48 -10.26
N ALA A 197 -4.93 -5.76 -9.89
CA ALA A 197 -6.19 -5.72 -10.62
C ALA A 197 -6.51 -4.29 -11.09
N SER A 198 -7.21 -4.15 -12.22
CA SER A 198 -7.62 -2.84 -12.78
C SER A 198 -6.42 -1.89 -12.91
N GLY A 199 -6.44 -0.73 -12.25
CA GLY A 199 -5.29 0.19 -12.19
C GLY A 199 -3.99 -0.47 -11.71
N GLY A 200 -4.07 -1.50 -10.84
CA GLY A 200 -2.91 -2.31 -10.45
C GLY A 200 -2.32 -3.06 -11.63
N TYR A 201 -3.15 -3.64 -12.51
CA TYR A 201 -2.66 -4.29 -13.72
C TYR A 201 -2.17 -3.28 -14.78
N MET A 202 -2.73 -2.07 -14.81
CA MET A 202 -2.22 -0.96 -15.62
C MET A 202 -0.74 -0.64 -15.30
N MET A 203 -0.34 -0.79 -14.03
CA MET A 203 1.06 -0.69 -13.61
C MET A 203 1.83 -1.97 -13.94
N ALA A 204 1.26 -3.14 -13.62
CA ALA A 204 1.92 -4.44 -13.74
C ALA A 204 2.31 -4.77 -15.19
N CYS A 205 1.46 -4.41 -16.16
CA CYS A 205 1.70 -4.72 -17.58
C CYS A 205 2.95 -4.03 -18.17
N LEU A 206 3.51 -3.03 -17.48
CA LEU A 206 4.73 -2.33 -17.88
C LEU A 206 6.01 -3.15 -17.67
N ALA A 207 5.95 -4.20 -16.86
CA ALA A 207 7.11 -5.02 -16.53
C ALA A 207 7.76 -5.62 -17.78
N ASP A 208 9.09 -5.64 -17.80
CA ASP A 208 9.83 -6.48 -18.74
C ASP A 208 9.73 -7.95 -18.32
N LYS A 209 9.63 -8.20 -16.99
CA LYS A 209 9.32 -9.51 -16.41
C LYS A 209 8.23 -9.34 -15.34
N LEU A 210 7.05 -9.88 -15.61
CA LEU A 210 5.93 -9.89 -14.65
C LEU A 210 5.82 -11.25 -13.97
N VAL A 211 5.99 -11.26 -12.66
CA VAL A 211 5.96 -12.46 -11.83
C VAL A 211 4.74 -12.41 -10.92
N ALA A 212 4.05 -13.52 -10.73
CA ALA A 212 2.92 -13.59 -9.81
C ALA A 212 2.96 -14.87 -8.97
N ALA A 213 2.52 -14.78 -7.72
CA ALA A 213 2.26 -15.96 -6.90
C ALA A 213 1.08 -16.79 -7.48
N PRO A 214 1.01 -18.10 -7.22
CA PRO A 214 0.01 -18.98 -7.86
C PRO A 214 -1.44 -18.51 -7.69
N PHE A 215 -1.78 -17.94 -6.55
CA PHE A 215 -3.12 -17.45 -6.20
C PHE A 215 -3.26 -15.92 -6.20
N ALA A 216 -2.27 -15.19 -6.68
CA ALA A 216 -2.38 -13.75 -6.85
C ALA A 216 -3.51 -13.40 -7.83
N LEU A 217 -4.31 -12.41 -7.49
CA LEU A 217 -5.42 -11.94 -8.31
C LEU A 217 -4.93 -10.97 -9.37
N ILE A 218 -5.11 -11.29 -10.65
CA ILE A 218 -4.59 -10.55 -11.80
C ILE A 218 -5.74 -10.24 -12.76
N GLY A 219 -5.74 -9.05 -13.36
CA GLY A 219 -6.72 -8.69 -14.40
C GLY A 219 -7.65 -7.55 -14.00
N SER A 220 -8.96 -7.80 -14.03
CA SER A 220 -9.97 -6.73 -13.86
C SER A 220 -9.73 -5.56 -14.83
N ILE A 221 -9.42 -5.89 -16.10
CA ILE A 221 -9.22 -4.89 -17.15
C ILE A 221 -10.58 -4.42 -17.61
N GLY A 222 -11.07 -3.37 -16.94
CA GLY A 222 -12.38 -2.80 -17.13
C GLY A 222 -12.51 -1.46 -16.44
N VAL A 223 -13.60 -0.76 -16.71
CA VAL A 223 -13.91 0.57 -16.14
C VAL A 223 -15.32 0.55 -15.59
N ILE A 224 -15.49 1.05 -14.39
CA ILE A 224 -16.81 1.18 -13.75
C ILE A 224 -17.03 2.60 -13.27
N VAL A 225 -18.28 3.05 -13.33
CA VAL A 225 -18.79 4.24 -12.62
C VAL A 225 -19.94 3.80 -11.76
N GLN A 226 -19.82 4.03 -10.46
CA GLN A 226 -20.86 3.69 -9.48
C GLN A 226 -21.23 4.91 -8.66
N LEU A 227 -22.54 5.14 -8.52
CA LEU A 227 -23.01 6.24 -7.67
C LEU A 227 -24.45 5.91 -7.22
N PRO A 228 -24.77 6.04 -5.93
CA PRO A 228 -26.15 5.95 -5.46
C PRO A 228 -26.93 7.17 -5.93
N ASN A 229 -28.22 6.97 -6.28
CA ASN A 229 -29.11 8.07 -6.62
C ASN A 229 -30.31 8.12 -5.67
N PHE A 230 -30.44 9.20 -4.94
CA PHE A 230 -31.47 9.44 -3.92
C PHE A 230 -32.58 10.38 -4.41
N SER A 231 -32.65 10.76 -5.69
CA SER A 231 -33.65 11.71 -6.21
C SER A 231 -35.10 11.28 -5.91
N LYS A 232 -35.41 9.98 -6.02
CA LYS A 232 -36.75 9.46 -5.70
C LYS A 232 -37.07 9.55 -4.20
N VAL A 233 -36.07 9.42 -3.33
CA VAL A 233 -36.24 9.57 -1.88
C VAL A 233 -36.55 11.02 -1.53
N LEU A 234 -35.79 11.96 -2.09
CA LEU A 234 -36.04 13.40 -1.88
C LEU A 234 -37.46 13.78 -2.31
N LYS A 235 -37.87 13.37 -3.52
CA LYS A 235 -39.26 13.62 -4.00
C LYS A 235 -40.35 13.02 -3.09
N LYS A 236 -40.12 11.84 -2.53
CA LYS A 236 -41.07 11.20 -1.61
C LYS A 236 -41.29 12.01 -0.33
N TYR A 237 -40.28 12.78 0.09
CA TYR A 237 -40.33 13.61 1.31
C TYR A 237 -40.48 15.10 1.01
N ASP A 238 -40.96 15.49 -0.19
CA ASP A 238 -41.15 16.88 -0.64
C ASP A 238 -39.90 17.77 -0.45
N VAL A 239 -38.71 17.18 -0.69
CA VAL A 239 -37.46 17.90 -0.65
C VAL A 239 -37.03 18.24 -2.08
N ASP A 240 -36.98 19.53 -2.40
CA ASP A 240 -36.50 20.02 -3.67
C ASP A 240 -34.96 19.99 -3.71
N TYR A 241 -34.43 19.55 -4.82
CA TYR A 241 -32.99 19.62 -5.12
C TYR A 241 -32.77 20.46 -6.36
N GLU A 242 -32.12 21.61 -6.20
CA GLU A 242 -31.82 22.53 -7.28
C GLU A 242 -30.32 22.46 -7.60
N MET A 243 -29.97 22.35 -8.88
CA MET A 243 -28.59 22.35 -9.36
C MET A 243 -28.48 23.27 -10.57
N ILE A 244 -27.76 24.37 -10.41
CA ILE A 244 -27.46 25.33 -11.48
C ILE A 244 -26.07 25.02 -12.01
N SER A 245 -25.94 24.72 -13.31
CA SER A 245 -24.65 24.40 -13.93
C SER A 245 -24.54 25.05 -15.31
N ALA A 246 -23.31 25.39 -15.71
CA ALA A 246 -22.98 25.79 -17.05
C ALA A 246 -22.12 24.70 -17.71
N GLY A 247 -22.39 24.41 -18.99
CA GLY A 247 -21.79 23.30 -19.74
C GLY A 247 -22.64 22.05 -19.71
N GLU A 248 -23.04 21.58 -20.89
CA GLU A 248 -24.01 20.51 -21.08
C GLU A 248 -23.68 19.21 -20.32
N PHE A 249 -22.43 18.82 -20.31
CA PHE A 249 -21.97 17.58 -19.66
C PHE A 249 -21.18 17.82 -18.36
N LYS A 250 -21.37 19.01 -17.72
CA LYS A 250 -20.67 19.31 -16.45
C LYS A 250 -21.08 18.38 -15.32
N ARG A 251 -22.32 17.93 -15.32
CA ARG A 251 -22.90 16.97 -14.37
C ARG A 251 -23.85 16.02 -15.10
N THR A 252 -23.35 14.87 -15.50
CA THR A 252 -24.10 13.85 -16.23
C THR A 252 -24.84 12.90 -15.29
N LEU A 253 -24.15 12.42 -14.22
CA LEU A 253 -24.72 11.65 -13.12
C LEU A 253 -24.64 12.46 -11.83
N THR A 254 -25.67 12.35 -11.01
CA THR A 254 -25.80 13.07 -9.74
C THR A 254 -26.40 12.18 -8.66
N THR A 255 -25.96 12.36 -7.43
CA THR A 255 -26.48 11.62 -6.27
C THR A 255 -27.88 12.03 -5.89
N PHE A 256 -28.26 13.30 -6.08
CA PHE A 256 -29.54 13.83 -5.59
C PHE A 256 -30.49 14.31 -6.69
N GLY A 257 -30.00 14.73 -7.83
CA GLY A 257 -30.80 15.15 -8.96
C GLY A 257 -31.28 13.98 -9.82
N GLU A 258 -32.20 14.26 -10.72
CA GLU A 258 -32.65 13.28 -11.73
C GLU A 258 -31.53 12.95 -12.71
N ILE A 259 -31.39 11.67 -13.04
CA ILE A 259 -30.45 11.21 -14.06
C ILE A 259 -31.22 11.13 -15.39
N THR A 260 -30.82 11.94 -16.35
CA THR A 260 -31.38 11.93 -17.69
C THR A 260 -30.80 10.80 -18.55
N GLN A 261 -31.55 10.36 -19.59
CA GLN A 261 -31.03 9.36 -20.54
C GLN A 261 -29.78 9.88 -21.25
N LYS A 262 -29.75 11.13 -21.69
CA LYS A 262 -28.60 11.78 -22.31
C LYS A 262 -27.35 11.79 -21.40
N GLY A 263 -27.56 11.99 -20.08
CA GLY A 263 -26.47 11.90 -19.11
C GLY A 263 -25.93 10.46 -18.95
N ARG A 264 -26.80 9.45 -18.99
CA ARG A 264 -26.39 8.03 -18.99
C ARG A 264 -25.57 7.67 -20.22
N ASP A 265 -26.10 8.05 -21.42
CA ASP A 265 -25.44 7.76 -22.70
C ASP A 265 -24.05 8.37 -22.74
N LYS A 266 -23.90 9.61 -22.25
CA LYS A 266 -22.60 10.28 -22.18
C LYS A 266 -21.63 9.57 -21.23
N VAL A 267 -22.08 9.13 -20.07
CA VAL A 267 -21.19 8.40 -19.14
C VAL A 267 -20.81 7.03 -19.70
N GLN A 268 -21.72 6.36 -20.41
CA GLN A 268 -21.43 5.11 -21.09
C GLN A 268 -20.34 5.31 -22.15
N GLU A 269 -20.44 6.33 -22.98
CA GLU A 269 -19.40 6.73 -23.96
C GLU A 269 -18.06 7.00 -23.30
N ASP A 270 -18.05 7.73 -22.18
CA ASP A 270 -16.81 8.03 -21.44
C ASP A 270 -16.16 6.77 -20.87
N VAL A 271 -16.96 5.85 -20.31
CA VAL A 271 -16.49 4.55 -19.80
C VAL A 271 -15.90 3.69 -20.90
N GLU A 272 -16.56 3.62 -22.06
CA GLU A 272 -16.08 2.87 -23.23
C GLU A 272 -14.79 3.46 -23.79
N THR A 273 -14.70 4.78 -23.85
CA THR A 273 -13.49 5.50 -24.28
C THR A 273 -12.31 5.17 -23.36
N ILE A 274 -12.49 5.28 -22.05
CA ILE A 274 -11.42 4.97 -21.06
C ILE A 274 -11.04 3.50 -21.15
N HIS A 275 -12.02 2.60 -21.32
CA HIS A 275 -11.76 1.17 -21.48
C HIS A 275 -10.96 0.88 -22.76
N GLY A 276 -11.29 1.56 -23.86
CA GLY A 276 -10.52 1.49 -25.11
C GLY A 276 -9.06 1.91 -24.93
N ILE A 277 -8.82 3.01 -24.23
CA ILE A 277 -7.47 3.49 -23.90
C ILE A 277 -6.73 2.46 -23.03
N PHE A 278 -7.41 1.89 -22.02
CA PHE A 278 -6.81 0.88 -21.16
C PHE A 278 -6.45 -0.39 -21.94
N LYS A 279 -7.32 -0.85 -22.86
CA LYS A 279 -7.02 -2.00 -23.74
C LYS A 279 -5.79 -1.74 -24.61
N ALA A 280 -5.72 -0.57 -25.23
CA ALA A 280 -4.56 -0.17 -26.03
C ALA A 280 -3.27 -0.15 -25.19
N TRP A 281 -3.32 0.46 -23.99
CA TRP A 281 -2.20 0.50 -23.06
C TRP A 281 -1.66 -0.90 -22.72
N VAL A 282 -2.54 -1.83 -22.37
CA VAL A 282 -2.13 -3.21 -22.06
C VAL A 282 -1.55 -3.89 -23.29
N LYS A 283 -2.17 -3.73 -24.46
CA LYS A 283 -1.69 -4.35 -25.70
C LYS A 283 -0.32 -3.84 -26.12
N ASP A 284 -0.06 -2.56 -25.94
CA ASP A 284 1.22 -1.94 -26.31
C ASP A 284 2.38 -2.47 -25.43
N HIS A 285 2.11 -2.72 -24.16
CA HIS A 285 3.12 -3.17 -23.19
C HIS A 285 3.18 -4.69 -23.03
N ARG A 286 2.13 -5.41 -23.40
CA ARG A 286 2.02 -6.89 -23.37
C ARG A 286 1.50 -7.39 -24.71
N PRO A 287 2.31 -7.34 -25.78
CA PRO A 287 1.85 -7.70 -27.13
C PRO A 287 1.43 -9.18 -27.30
N SER A 288 1.88 -10.04 -26.40
CA SER A 288 1.53 -11.48 -26.40
C SER A 288 0.10 -11.79 -25.94
N VAL A 289 -0.58 -10.84 -25.25
CA VAL A 289 -1.95 -11.09 -24.77
C VAL A 289 -3.00 -10.95 -25.88
N GLU A 290 -4.03 -11.77 -25.82
CA GLU A 290 -5.23 -11.62 -26.62
C GLU A 290 -6.18 -10.65 -25.90
N ILE A 291 -6.04 -9.33 -26.19
CA ILE A 291 -6.65 -8.27 -25.40
C ILE A 291 -8.17 -8.41 -25.25
N ASP A 292 -8.88 -8.82 -26.29
CA ASP A 292 -10.33 -8.94 -26.26
C ASP A 292 -10.81 -10.12 -25.39
N LYS A 293 -9.96 -11.12 -25.15
CA LYS A 293 -10.25 -12.23 -24.23
C LYS A 293 -9.98 -11.90 -22.77
N ILE A 294 -9.11 -10.93 -22.50
CA ILE A 294 -8.71 -10.59 -21.12
C ILE A 294 -9.27 -9.25 -20.64
N ALA A 295 -9.78 -8.42 -21.52
CA ALA A 295 -10.32 -7.10 -21.16
C ALA A 295 -11.85 -7.14 -20.96
N THR A 296 -12.32 -8.16 -20.27
CA THR A 296 -13.74 -8.40 -19.96
C THR A 296 -14.13 -7.92 -18.56
N GLY A 297 -13.16 -7.41 -17.78
CA GLY A 297 -13.33 -7.06 -16.37
C GLY A 297 -13.18 -8.24 -15.41
N GLU A 298 -12.90 -9.45 -15.92
CA GLU A 298 -12.67 -10.64 -15.11
C GLU A 298 -11.33 -10.60 -14.37
N VAL A 299 -11.25 -11.39 -13.31
CA VAL A 299 -10.04 -11.59 -12.50
C VAL A 299 -9.63 -13.05 -12.57
N TRP A 300 -8.35 -13.31 -12.76
CA TRP A 300 -7.78 -14.65 -12.78
C TRP A 300 -6.74 -14.82 -11.67
N VAL A 301 -6.60 -16.03 -11.16
CA VAL A 301 -5.47 -16.36 -10.29
C VAL A 301 -4.18 -16.44 -11.12
N GLY A 302 -3.03 -16.25 -10.48
CA GLY A 302 -1.72 -16.16 -11.15
C GLY A 302 -1.47 -17.27 -12.16
N THR A 303 -1.79 -18.54 -11.83
CA THR A 303 -1.65 -19.67 -12.73
C THR A 303 -2.49 -19.53 -14.00
N GLN A 304 -3.75 -19.11 -13.87
CA GLN A 304 -4.63 -18.86 -15.01
C GLN A 304 -4.21 -17.64 -15.84
N ALA A 305 -3.69 -16.61 -15.15
CA ALA A 305 -3.16 -15.40 -15.80
C ALA A 305 -1.92 -15.72 -16.66
N LYS A 306 -1.08 -16.67 -16.22
CA LYS A 306 0.07 -17.16 -17.01
C LYS A 306 -0.37 -17.86 -18.29
N GLU A 307 -1.39 -18.70 -18.25
CA GLU A 307 -1.96 -19.36 -19.44
C GLU A 307 -2.49 -18.36 -20.47
N ARG A 308 -2.83 -17.15 -20.03
CA ARG A 308 -3.31 -16.04 -20.87
C ARG A 308 -2.21 -15.04 -21.25
N TYR A 309 -0.96 -15.38 -20.99
CA TYR A 309 0.21 -14.51 -21.22
C TYR A 309 0.17 -13.16 -20.49
N MET A 310 -0.69 -13.04 -19.47
CA MET A 310 -0.77 -11.85 -18.64
C MET A 310 0.38 -11.77 -17.64
N VAL A 311 1.01 -12.91 -17.30
CA VAL A 311 2.12 -13.08 -16.36
C VAL A 311 3.17 -13.97 -17.00
N ASP A 312 4.45 -13.67 -16.80
CA ASP A 312 5.56 -14.40 -17.40
C ASP A 312 5.99 -15.63 -16.58
N GLU A 313 5.95 -15.52 -15.25
CA GLU A 313 6.44 -16.55 -14.35
C GLU A 313 5.57 -16.67 -13.10
N ILE A 314 5.42 -17.91 -12.59
CA ILE A 314 4.74 -18.17 -11.32
C ILE A 314 5.78 -18.38 -10.25
N ARG A 315 5.95 -17.35 -9.41
CA ARG A 315 6.85 -17.30 -8.26
C ARG A 315 6.40 -16.21 -7.29
N THR A 316 6.98 -16.19 -6.10
CA THR A 316 6.82 -15.11 -5.12
C THR A 316 7.89 -14.03 -5.28
N SER A 317 7.63 -12.84 -4.75
CA SER A 317 8.64 -11.78 -4.69
C SER A 317 9.85 -12.17 -3.85
N ASP A 318 9.64 -12.95 -2.78
CA ASP A 318 10.72 -13.41 -1.89
C ASP A 318 11.69 -14.34 -2.62
N GLU A 319 11.20 -15.24 -3.48
CA GLU A 319 12.06 -16.09 -4.32
C GLU A 319 12.90 -15.25 -5.29
N CYS A 320 12.32 -14.24 -5.91
CA CYS A 320 13.04 -13.33 -6.82
C CYS A 320 14.11 -12.54 -6.09
N ILE A 321 13.81 -12.04 -4.88
CA ILE A 321 14.75 -11.28 -4.06
C ILE A 321 15.89 -12.16 -3.55
N ASN A 322 15.58 -13.39 -3.11
CA ASN A 322 16.62 -14.34 -2.67
C ASN A 322 17.59 -14.66 -3.80
N ASP A 323 17.08 -14.98 -5.00
CA ASP A 323 17.93 -15.22 -6.17
C ASP A 323 18.79 -13.99 -6.52
N ALA A 324 18.22 -12.79 -6.41
CA ALA A 324 18.96 -11.55 -6.64
C ALA A 324 20.06 -11.34 -5.60
N CYS A 325 19.82 -11.66 -4.32
CA CYS A 325 20.81 -11.54 -3.25
C CYS A 325 22.02 -12.45 -3.43
N ASP A 326 21.88 -13.58 -4.12
CA ASP A 326 22.99 -14.48 -4.43
C ASP A 326 23.93 -13.90 -5.51
N ASN A 327 23.41 -13.04 -6.40
CA ASN A 327 24.13 -12.59 -7.60
C ASN A 327 24.36 -11.06 -7.67
N ALA A 328 23.71 -10.28 -6.83
CA ALA A 328 23.73 -8.82 -6.87
C ALA A 328 23.74 -8.19 -5.47
N GLU A 329 23.99 -6.90 -5.41
CA GLU A 329 23.73 -6.10 -4.21
C GLU A 329 22.29 -5.60 -4.25
N VAL A 330 21.45 -6.06 -3.32
CA VAL A 330 20.02 -5.79 -3.27
C VAL A 330 19.72 -4.73 -2.22
N TYR A 331 19.08 -3.64 -2.65
CA TYR A 331 18.72 -2.52 -1.80
C TYR A 331 17.20 -2.29 -1.83
N GLU A 332 16.55 -2.40 -0.69
CA GLU A 332 15.18 -1.91 -0.53
C GLU A 332 15.23 -0.39 -0.34
N VAL A 333 14.48 0.32 -1.19
CA VAL A 333 14.43 1.79 -1.19
C VAL A 333 13.04 2.24 -0.79
N GLU A 334 12.96 3.01 0.29
CA GLU A 334 11.71 3.51 0.86
C GLU A 334 11.77 5.02 1.08
N TYR A 335 10.73 5.74 0.71
CA TYR A 335 10.55 7.13 1.08
C TYR A 335 9.79 7.24 2.40
N VAL A 336 10.48 7.62 3.46
CA VAL A 336 9.93 7.69 4.81
C VAL A 336 9.59 9.13 5.18
N PHE A 337 8.31 9.39 5.41
CA PHE A 337 7.86 10.69 5.95
C PHE A 337 8.31 10.87 7.39
N LYS A 338 8.89 12.02 7.72
CA LYS A 338 9.20 12.36 9.13
C LYS A 338 7.90 12.45 9.93
N LYS A 339 7.71 11.46 10.82
CA LYS A 339 6.53 11.39 11.69
C LYS A 339 6.54 12.55 12.70
N SER A 340 5.46 13.33 12.72
CA SER A 340 5.24 14.34 13.76
C SER A 340 4.95 13.65 15.11
N ILE A 341 5.28 14.33 16.22
CA ILE A 341 4.89 13.89 17.56
C ILE A 341 3.37 13.71 17.65
N GLN A 342 2.60 14.57 16.98
CA GLN A 342 1.15 14.48 16.87
C GLN A 342 0.67 13.21 16.15
N ASP A 343 1.37 12.77 15.10
CA ASP A 343 1.06 11.52 14.38
C ASP A 343 1.38 10.26 15.21
N ARG A 344 2.31 10.38 16.17
CA ARG A 344 2.59 9.31 17.16
C ARG A 344 1.49 9.23 18.22
N LEU A 345 1.03 10.38 18.72
CA LEU A 345 -0.02 10.45 19.73
C LEU A 345 -1.37 9.99 19.17
N GLY A 346 -1.71 10.38 17.94
CA GLY A 346 -2.93 9.95 17.24
C GLY A 346 -3.03 8.44 17.11
N ARG A 347 -1.93 7.75 16.72
CA ARG A 347 -1.90 6.29 16.60
C ARG A 347 -1.97 5.57 17.94
N VAL A 348 -1.39 6.13 18.99
CA VAL A 348 -1.51 5.55 20.35
C VAL A 348 -2.97 5.63 20.80
N LEU A 349 -3.66 6.74 20.53
CA LEU A 349 -5.09 6.89 20.84
C LEU A 349 -5.96 5.92 20.01
N GLU A 350 -5.70 5.80 18.70
CA GLU A 350 -6.41 4.89 17.80
C GLU A 350 -6.21 3.43 18.19
N SER A 351 -4.97 3.00 18.43
CA SER A 351 -4.67 1.63 18.87
C SER A 351 -5.24 1.32 20.26
N THR A 352 -5.40 2.32 21.12
CA THR A 352 -6.00 2.16 22.45
C THR A 352 -7.52 2.08 22.35
N ALA A 353 -8.13 2.89 21.47
CA ALA A 353 -9.56 2.82 21.18
C ALA A 353 -9.96 1.48 20.56
N ASP A 354 -9.19 0.99 19.58
CA ASP A 354 -9.42 -0.32 18.94
C ASP A 354 -9.29 -1.48 19.95
N LYS A 355 -8.29 -1.42 20.83
CA LYS A 355 -8.13 -2.42 21.90
C LYS A 355 -9.25 -2.37 22.94
N LEU A 356 -9.77 -1.19 23.25
CA LEU A 356 -10.90 -1.04 24.15
C LEU A 356 -12.19 -1.53 23.49
N PHE A 357 -12.37 -1.23 22.19
CA PHE A 357 -13.54 -1.65 21.42
C PHE A 357 -13.56 -3.18 21.22
N SER A 358 -12.42 -3.80 20.87
CA SER A 358 -12.31 -5.25 20.75
C SER A 358 -12.55 -5.97 22.08
N LYS A 359 -11.97 -5.49 23.18
CA LYS A 359 -12.22 -6.04 24.52
C LYS A 359 -13.66 -5.87 24.98
N TRP A 360 -14.31 -4.77 24.60
CA TRP A 360 -15.73 -4.57 24.90
C TRP A 360 -16.61 -5.53 24.08
N PHE A 361 -16.27 -5.74 22.81
CA PHE A 361 -16.98 -6.68 21.93
C PHE A 361 -16.79 -8.14 22.37
N GLU A 362 -15.57 -8.55 22.77
CA GLU A 362 -15.29 -9.88 23.30
C GLU A 362 -16.06 -10.14 24.61
N ARG A 363 -16.13 -9.17 25.52
CA ARG A 363 -16.95 -9.31 26.74
C ARG A 363 -18.46 -9.41 26.46
N SER A 364 -18.95 -8.74 25.42
CA SER A 364 -20.38 -8.80 25.08
C SER A 364 -20.79 -10.13 24.39
N THR A 365 -19.82 -10.90 23.91
CA THR A 365 -20.05 -12.23 23.33
C THR A 365 -19.91 -13.35 24.34
N ASP A 366 -19.08 -13.23 25.38
CA ASP A 366 -18.92 -14.22 26.43
C ASP A 366 -20.14 -14.32 27.38
N ASP A 367 -20.88 -13.22 27.59
CA ASP A 367 -22.12 -13.20 28.38
C ASP A 367 -23.33 -13.90 27.71
N LYS A 368 -23.20 -14.39 26.47
CA LYS A 368 -24.27 -15.11 25.77
C LYS A 368 -24.15 -16.64 25.81
N TYR A 369 -23.13 -17.18 26.43
CA TYR A 369 -22.86 -18.61 26.51
C TYR A 369 -22.63 -19.14 27.96
N GLN A 370 -23.11 -18.39 28.98
CA GLN A 370 -23.29 -18.91 30.34
C GLN A 370 -24.75 -19.06 30.73
#